data_96d3ec291a15043fee14f0edb957ac3c
#
_entry.id   96d3ec291a15043fee14f0edb957ac3c
#
_cell.length_a   1.000
_cell.length_b   1.000
_cell.length_c   1.000
_cell.angle_alpha   90.00
_cell.angle_beta   90.00
_cell.angle_gamma   90.00
#
_symmetry.space_group_name_H-M   'P 1'
#
loop_
_entity.id
_entity.type
_entity.pdbx_description
1 polymer ?
#
loop_
_entity_poly.entity_id
_entity_poly.type
_entity_poly.pdbx_seq_one_letter_code
_entity_poly.pdbx_strand_id
1 'polypeptide(L)'
;MMKNIKLVAVLIIFVGMVSCSDERSPQVQYMPDMYVSVPYNTDGSNGLNGTPVNSKPVAGTIPRGGHPAYDIPNTIDGYDKAKEVVTNPLEASEANLENGKKTYEIYCATCHGKKGDGNGYLAQAEKFNGIPNYKDRDINAGTIYHVIMHGKNLMGSHASQLTYKERWQVVHYVEKLRADLLK
;
A
#
# COMPACT_ATOMS: atom_id res chain seq x y z
N MET A 1 18.53 31.88 61.81
CA MET A 1 19.35 31.21 60.77
C MET A 1 18.70 29.90 60.27
N MET A 2 18.32 28.97 61.10
CA MET A 2 17.73 27.65 60.71
C MET A 2 16.41 27.76 59.94
N LYS A 3 15.59 28.78 60.15
CA LYS A 3 14.30 28.97 59.49
C LYS A 3 14.47 29.27 57.99
N ASN A 4 15.51 30.05 57.65
CA ASN A 4 15.81 30.40 56.26
C ASN A 4 16.42 29.23 55.49
N ILE A 5 17.19 28.35 56.16
CA ILE A 5 17.76 27.15 55.55
C ILE A 5 16.63 26.16 55.12
N LYS A 6 15.62 25.99 55.97
CA LYS A 6 14.46 25.15 55.63
C LYS A 6 13.70 25.68 54.43
N LEU A 7 13.57 27.00 54.34
CA LEU A 7 12.85 27.66 53.23
C LEU A 7 13.63 27.52 51.91
N VAL A 8 14.96 27.66 51.96
CA VAL A 8 15.83 27.43 50.79
C VAL A 8 15.79 25.97 50.34
N ALA A 9 15.85 25.02 51.28
CA ALA A 9 15.76 23.61 50.94
C ALA A 9 14.42 23.24 50.25
N VAL A 10 13.31 23.76 50.75
CA VAL A 10 11.98 23.56 50.12
C VAL A 10 11.95 24.18 48.72
N LEU A 11 12.55 25.35 48.54
CA LEU A 11 12.59 26.00 47.20
C LEU A 11 13.42 25.18 46.21
N ILE A 12 14.55 24.61 46.64
CA ILE A 12 15.40 23.75 45.78
C ILE A 12 14.62 22.47 45.39
N ILE A 13 13.89 21.86 46.29
CA ILE A 13 13.06 20.67 45.99
C ILE A 13 11.96 21.02 45.01
N PHE A 14 11.34 22.18 45.16
CA PHE A 14 10.27 22.64 44.24
C PHE A 14 10.79 22.91 42.83
N VAL A 15 11.94 23.53 42.69
CA VAL A 15 12.62 23.76 41.41
C VAL A 15 13.05 22.43 40.77
N GLY A 16 13.50 21.45 41.56
CA GLY A 16 13.85 20.11 41.06
C GLY A 16 12.65 19.33 40.47
N MET A 17 11.46 19.52 41.04
CA MET A 17 10.26 18.84 40.55
C MET A 17 9.72 19.41 39.19
N VAL A 18 10.06 20.64 38.83
CA VAL A 18 9.64 21.26 37.57
C VAL A 18 10.63 20.92 36.45
N SER A 19 11.76 20.30 36.75
CA SER A 19 12.80 19.95 35.78
C SER A 19 12.49 18.69 34.93
N CYS A 20 11.45 17.91 35.26
CA CYS A 20 11.09 16.74 34.48
C CYS A 20 10.36 17.19 33.21
N SER A 21 11.07 17.22 32.10
CA SER A 21 10.45 17.35 30.75
C SER A 21 10.16 15.98 30.19
N ASP A 22 9.07 15.87 29.39
CA ASP A 22 8.73 14.65 28.69
C ASP A 22 9.82 14.35 27.65
N GLU A 23 10.41 13.15 27.69
CA GLU A 23 11.43 12.70 26.73
C GLU A 23 10.92 12.69 25.28
N ARG A 24 9.60 12.68 25.10
CA ARG A 24 8.94 12.70 23.78
C ARG A 24 8.61 14.10 23.29
N SER A 25 8.74 15.09 24.15
CA SER A 25 8.54 16.51 23.82
C SER A 25 9.90 17.19 23.73
N PRO A 26 10.21 17.80 22.58
CA PRO A 26 11.44 18.56 22.48
C PRO A 26 11.43 19.76 23.42
N GLN A 27 12.58 20.06 24.02
CA GLN A 27 12.74 21.22 24.88
C GLN A 27 12.60 22.53 24.09
N VAL A 28 12.16 23.59 24.77
CA VAL A 28 12.10 24.92 24.19
C VAL A 28 13.51 25.37 23.75
N GLN A 29 13.68 25.61 22.46
CA GLN A 29 14.93 26.07 21.88
C GLN A 29 14.84 27.56 21.51
N TYR A 30 15.96 28.25 21.61
CA TYR A 30 16.07 29.61 21.09
C TYR A 30 16.17 29.54 19.56
N MET A 31 15.30 30.27 18.85
CA MET A 31 15.17 30.24 17.39
C MET A 31 14.98 28.84 16.81
N PRO A 32 13.85 28.17 17.09
CA PRO A 32 13.63 26.79 16.70
C PRO A 32 13.23 26.66 15.22
N ASP A 33 14.04 27.20 14.31
CA ASP A 33 13.77 27.18 12.87
C ASP A 33 13.35 25.80 12.40
N MET A 34 12.18 25.72 11.76
CA MET A 34 11.60 24.51 11.19
C MET A 34 11.43 23.33 12.17
N TYR A 35 11.41 23.61 13.46
CA TYR A 35 11.12 22.62 14.49
C TYR A 35 9.75 21.96 14.30
N VAL A 36 8.78 22.75 13.87
CA VAL A 36 7.50 22.29 13.32
C VAL A 36 7.58 22.49 11.82
N SER A 37 7.52 21.39 11.07
CA SER A 37 7.54 21.45 9.61
C SER A 37 6.38 22.29 9.09
N VAL A 38 6.67 23.27 8.22
CA VAL A 38 5.63 24.06 7.54
C VAL A 38 4.85 23.20 6.54
N PRO A 39 5.47 22.31 5.77
CA PRO A 39 4.76 21.34 4.94
C PRO A 39 3.97 20.33 5.79
N TYR A 40 2.85 19.90 5.27
CA TYR A 40 2.07 18.84 5.90
C TYR A 40 2.82 17.49 5.84
N ASN A 41 2.71 16.72 6.92
CA ASN A 41 3.19 15.35 6.93
C ASN A 41 2.30 14.47 6.05
N THR A 42 2.89 13.45 5.43
CA THR A 42 2.13 12.41 4.72
C THR A 42 1.12 11.79 5.67
N ASP A 43 -0.11 11.61 5.21
CA ASP A 43 -1.25 11.10 6.01
C ASP A 43 -1.67 11.99 7.20
N GLY A 44 -1.08 13.18 7.35
CA GLY A 44 -1.49 14.16 8.34
C GLY A 44 -2.82 14.84 7.99
N SER A 45 -3.38 15.59 8.92
CA SER A 45 -4.52 16.47 8.66
C SER A 45 -4.06 17.82 8.15
N ASN A 46 -4.81 18.43 7.22
CA ASN A 46 -4.56 19.80 6.84
C ASN A 46 -5.09 20.76 7.92
N GLY A 47 -4.41 21.89 8.07
CA GLY A 47 -4.77 22.90 9.08
C GLY A 47 -6.03 23.71 8.76
N LEU A 48 -6.62 23.56 7.56
CA LEU A 48 -7.75 24.38 7.11
C LEU A 48 -9.10 23.80 7.58
N ASN A 49 -9.30 22.50 7.44
CA ASN A 49 -10.58 21.87 7.74
C ASN A 49 -10.43 20.48 8.40
N GLY A 50 -9.23 20.12 8.83
CA GLY A 50 -8.96 18.83 9.49
C GLY A 50 -9.08 17.61 8.58
N THR A 51 -9.25 17.80 7.27
CA THR A 51 -9.29 16.67 6.32
C THR A 51 -7.88 16.11 6.10
N PRO A 52 -7.75 14.81 5.75
CA PRO A 52 -6.46 14.24 5.40
C PRO A 52 -5.79 15.00 4.24
N VAL A 53 -4.48 15.18 4.32
CA VAL A 53 -3.69 15.85 3.25
C VAL A 53 -3.80 15.10 1.93
N ASN A 54 -3.78 13.77 1.99
CA ASN A 54 -3.92 12.88 0.84
C ASN A 54 -5.38 12.54 0.55
N SER A 55 -6.22 13.58 0.48
CA SER A 55 -7.62 13.45 0.08
C SER A 55 -7.75 12.85 -1.32
N LYS A 56 -8.74 12.01 -1.51
CA LYS A 56 -9.08 11.49 -2.84
C LYS A 56 -9.56 12.62 -3.75
N PRO A 57 -9.26 12.58 -5.05
CA PRO A 57 -9.85 13.50 -6.01
C PRO A 57 -11.37 13.48 -5.95
N VAL A 58 -11.99 14.57 -6.36
CA VAL A 58 -13.46 14.67 -6.45
C VAL A 58 -13.97 13.57 -7.40
N ALA A 59 -15.10 12.96 -7.02
CA ALA A 59 -15.73 11.93 -7.85
C ALA A 59 -15.96 12.43 -9.30
N GLY A 60 -15.64 11.59 -10.27
CA GLY A 60 -15.70 11.94 -11.69
C GLY A 60 -14.47 12.64 -12.26
N THR A 61 -13.47 12.94 -11.43
CA THR A 61 -12.20 13.51 -11.92
C THR A 61 -11.40 12.47 -12.72
N ILE A 62 -11.02 12.83 -13.94
CA ILE A 62 -10.16 12.02 -14.79
C ILE A 62 -8.72 12.44 -14.56
N PRO A 63 -7.82 11.54 -14.14
CA PRO A 63 -6.41 11.89 -13.94
C PRO A 63 -5.71 12.21 -15.26
N ARG A 64 -4.66 13.01 -15.21
CA ARG A 64 -3.81 13.26 -16.37
C ARG A 64 -3.19 11.93 -16.83
N GLY A 65 -3.48 11.53 -18.08
CA GLY A 65 -3.12 10.21 -18.62
C GLY A 65 -4.34 9.36 -19.01
N GLY A 66 -5.56 9.83 -18.70
CA GLY A 66 -6.79 9.35 -19.33
C GLY A 66 -7.28 7.98 -18.89
N HIS A 67 -6.87 7.50 -17.71
CA HIS A 67 -7.34 6.20 -17.21
C HIS A 67 -8.56 6.40 -16.32
N PRO A 68 -9.70 5.77 -16.64
CA PRO A 68 -10.87 5.82 -15.75
C PRO A 68 -10.54 5.21 -14.38
N ALA A 69 -11.17 5.74 -13.36
CA ALA A 69 -11.12 5.14 -12.04
C ALA A 69 -11.69 3.72 -12.09
N TYR A 70 -11.15 2.83 -11.27
CA TYR A 70 -11.69 1.49 -11.11
C TYR A 70 -12.76 1.54 -10.02
N ASP A 71 -14.03 1.59 -10.43
CA ASP A 71 -15.17 1.86 -9.54
C ASP A 71 -15.85 0.60 -9.00
N ILE A 72 -15.34 -0.60 -9.31
CA ILE A 72 -15.90 -1.84 -8.78
C ILE A 72 -15.44 -2.00 -7.33
N PRO A 73 -16.38 -2.09 -6.35
CA PRO A 73 -16.03 -2.13 -4.94
C PRO A 73 -15.37 -3.46 -4.55
N ASN A 74 -14.59 -3.43 -3.46
CA ASN A 74 -13.95 -4.62 -2.89
C ASN A 74 -14.95 -5.46 -2.08
N THR A 75 -15.85 -6.12 -2.77
CA THR A 75 -16.87 -7.02 -2.22
C THR A 75 -16.90 -8.33 -3.01
N ILE A 76 -17.59 -9.35 -2.50
CA ILE A 76 -17.79 -10.62 -3.22
C ILE A 76 -18.53 -10.34 -4.53
N ASP A 77 -19.62 -9.58 -4.48
CA ASP A 77 -20.38 -9.20 -5.68
C ASP A 77 -19.53 -8.37 -6.66
N GLY A 78 -18.64 -7.51 -6.11
CA GLY A 78 -17.69 -6.76 -6.94
C GLY A 78 -16.69 -7.66 -7.65
N TYR A 79 -16.20 -8.69 -6.98
CA TYR A 79 -15.31 -9.68 -7.60
C TYR A 79 -16.02 -10.46 -8.72
N ASP A 80 -17.25 -10.90 -8.49
CA ASP A 80 -18.04 -11.62 -9.48
C ASP A 80 -18.41 -10.71 -10.66
N LYS A 81 -18.80 -9.47 -10.39
CA LYS A 81 -19.02 -8.45 -11.41
C LYS A 81 -17.75 -8.19 -12.25
N ALA A 82 -16.59 -8.08 -11.59
CA ALA A 82 -15.32 -7.90 -12.30
C ALA A 82 -15.01 -9.08 -13.23
N LYS A 83 -15.34 -10.30 -12.82
CA LYS A 83 -15.19 -11.51 -13.64
C LYS A 83 -16.00 -11.43 -14.92
N GLU A 84 -17.19 -10.83 -14.89
CA GLU A 84 -18.11 -10.75 -16.01
C GLU A 84 -17.82 -9.59 -16.97
N VAL A 85 -17.52 -8.41 -16.42
CA VAL A 85 -17.51 -7.17 -17.21
C VAL A 85 -16.12 -6.62 -17.52
N VAL A 86 -15.11 -7.01 -16.76
CA VAL A 86 -13.76 -6.42 -16.89
C VAL A 86 -12.92 -7.25 -17.86
N THR A 87 -12.50 -6.61 -18.95
CA THR A 87 -11.65 -7.20 -19.97
C THR A 87 -10.34 -6.43 -20.09
N ASN A 88 -9.29 -7.09 -20.51
CA ASN A 88 -8.00 -6.44 -20.73
C ASN A 88 -8.06 -5.55 -21.98
N PRO A 89 -7.83 -4.24 -21.86
CA PRO A 89 -7.86 -3.32 -23.00
C PRO A 89 -6.57 -3.35 -23.83
N LEU A 90 -5.51 -4.01 -23.34
CA LEU A 90 -4.25 -4.12 -24.07
C LEU A 90 -4.26 -5.36 -24.96
N GLU A 91 -3.62 -5.25 -26.12
CA GLU A 91 -3.36 -6.41 -26.96
C GLU A 91 -2.30 -7.34 -26.30
N ALA A 92 -2.48 -8.64 -26.46
CA ALA A 92 -1.54 -9.66 -25.99
C ALA A 92 -0.30 -9.74 -26.92
N SER A 93 0.38 -8.61 -27.11
CA SER A 93 1.60 -8.55 -27.89
C SER A 93 2.79 -9.12 -27.11
N GLU A 94 3.83 -9.57 -27.81
CA GLU A 94 5.06 -10.08 -27.19
C GLU A 94 5.70 -9.04 -26.27
N ALA A 95 5.71 -7.77 -26.66
CA ALA A 95 6.23 -6.66 -25.84
C ALA A 95 5.42 -6.48 -24.54
N ASN A 96 4.08 -6.59 -24.58
CA ASN A 96 3.26 -6.51 -23.38
C ASN A 96 3.46 -7.73 -22.46
N LEU A 97 3.64 -8.92 -23.02
CA LEU A 97 3.93 -10.12 -22.26
C LEU A 97 5.31 -10.07 -21.60
N GLU A 98 6.33 -9.58 -22.32
CA GLU A 98 7.68 -9.43 -21.75
C GLU A 98 7.71 -8.41 -20.61
N ASN A 99 7.06 -7.27 -20.77
CA ASN A 99 6.96 -6.27 -19.71
C ASN A 99 6.14 -6.80 -18.53
N GLY A 100 5.04 -7.51 -18.79
CA GLY A 100 4.26 -8.18 -17.76
C GLY A 100 5.08 -9.22 -16.99
N LYS A 101 5.93 -9.98 -17.68
CA LYS A 101 6.87 -10.91 -17.05
C LYS A 101 7.85 -10.19 -16.11
N LYS A 102 8.50 -9.12 -16.59
CA LYS A 102 9.43 -8.33 -15.75
C LYS A 102 8.78 -7.81 -14.50
N THR A 103 7.59 -7.22 -14.63
CA THR A 103 6.82 -6.70 -13.50
C THR A 103 6.37 -7.82 -12.55
N TYR A 104 5.91 -8.94 -13.09
CA TYR A 104 5.53 -10.12 -12.32
C TYR A 104 6.69 -10.69 -11.50
N GLU A 105 7.88 -10.80 -12.10
CA GLU A 105 9.07 -11.31 -11.42
C GLU A 105 9.49 -10.42 -10.23
N ILE A 106 9.26 -9.11 -10.33
CA ILE A 106 9.58 -8.16 -9.26
C ILE A 106 8.56 -8.23 -8.11
N TYR A 107 7.26 -8.18 -8.42
CA TYR A 107 6.21 -7.95 -7.42
C TYR A 107 5.46 -9.22 -7.00
N CYS A 108 5.35 -10.22 -7.87
CA CYS A 108 4.43 -11.34 -7.69
C CYS A 108 5.15 -12.67 -7.44
N ALA A 109 6.26 -12.92 -8.15
CA ALA A 109 6.95 -14.21 -8.13
C ALA A 109 7.48 -14.60 -6.75
N THR A 110 7.79 -13.63 -5.88
CA THR A 110 8.25 -13.88 -4.51
C THR A 110 7.27 -14.74 -3.71
N CYS A 111 5.96 -14.55 -3.95
CA CYS A 111 4.89 -15.35 -3.35
C CYS A 111 4.40 -16.45 -4.30
N HIS A 112 4.03 -16.08 -5.53
CA HIS A 112 3.35 -16.97 -6.47
C HIS A 112 4.26 -17.92 -7.25
N GLY A 113 5.58 -17.77 -7.12
CA GLY A 113 6.56 -18.55 -7.89
C GLY A 113 6.70 -18.05 -9.34
N LYS A 114 7.81 -18.35 -9.97
CA LYS A 114 8.07 -17.95 -11.37
C LYS A 114 7.12 -18.60 -12.38
N LYS A 115 6.53 -19.74 -12.01
CA LYS A 115 5.59 -20.50 -12.84
C LYS A 115 4.12 -20.25 -12.48
N GLY A 116 3.85 -19.51 -11.39
CA GLY A 116 2.49 -19.31 -10.90
C GLY A 116 1.92 -20.52 -10.15
N ASP A 117 2.79 -21.40 -9.69
CA ASP A 117 2.47 -22.64 -8.96
C ASP A 117 2.22 -22.42 -7.46
N GLY A 118 2.33 -21.17 -6.98
CA GLY A 118 2.19 -20.84 -5.57
C GLY A 118 3.43 -21.16 -4.72
N ASN A 119 4.52 -21.60 -5.34
CA ASN A 119 5.74 -22.02 -4.66
C ASN A 119 6.86 -20.97 -4.76
N GLY A 120 6.54 -19.73 -4.42
CA GLY A 120 7.53 -18.64 -4.35
C GLY A 120 8.42 -18.73 -3.11
N TYR A 121 9.44 -17.87 -3.07
CA TYR A 121 10.40 -17.85 -1.96
C TYR A 121 9.74 -17.71 -0.58
N LEU A 122 8.74 -16.84 -0.44
CA LEU A 122 8.06 -16.63 0.84
C LEU A 122 7.16 -17.83 1.24
N ALA A 123 6.64 -18.58 0.28
CA ALA A 123 5.94 -19.82 0.55
C ALA A 123 6.91 -20.91 1.03
N GLN A 124 8.05 -21.07 0.34
CA GLN A 124 9.09 -22.02 0.71
C GLN A 124 9.71 -21.72 2.09
N ALA A 125 9.82 -20.43 2.43
CA ALA A 125 10.30 -19.99 3.74
C ALA A 125 9.21 -20.03 4.83
N GLU A 126 8.04 -20.61 4.56
CA GLU A 126 6.89 -20.74 5.47
C GLU A 126 6.41 -19.40 6.06
N LYS A 127 6.72 -18.28 5.40
CA LYS A 127 6.28 -16.95 5.82
C LYS A 127 4.83 -16.66 5.43
N PHE A 128 4.38 -17.24 4.31
CA PHE A 128 3.01 -17.14 3.82
C PHE A 128 2.50 -18.51 3.40
N ASN A 129 1.39 -18.94 4.01
CA ASN A 129 0.73 -20.20 3.69
C ASN A 129 -0.52 -19.96 2.83
N GLY A 130 -0.90 -20.93 2.04
CA GLY A 130 -2.15 -20.90 1.28
C GLY A 130 -2.08 -20.05 0.01
N ILE A 131 -0.88 -19.79 -0.52
CA ILE A 131 -0.72 -19.13 -1.82
C ILE A 131 -1.22 -20.09 -2.90
N PRO A 132 -2.24 -19.70 -3.70
CA PRO A 132 -2.85 -20.63 -4.64
C PRO A 132 -1.96 -20.88 -5.86
N ASN A 133 -2.00 -22.11 -6.37
CA ASN A 133 -1.58 -22.42 -7.71
C ASN A 133 -2.64 -21.87 -8.70
N TYR A 134 -2.22 -21.21 -9.74
CA TYR A 134 -3.16 -20.60 -10.70
C TYR A 134 -4.01 -21.61 -11.46
N LYS A 135 -3.54 -22.84 -11.65
CA LYS A 135 -4.33 -23.90 -12.29
C LYS A 135 -5.57 -24.31 -11.48
N ASP A 136 -5.48 -24.20 -10.14
CA ASP A 136 -6.55 -24.63 -9.22
C ASP A 136 -7.60 -23.54 -9.00
N ARG A 137 -7.48 -22.42 -9.71
CA ARG A 137 -8.38 -21.28 -9.59
C ARG A 137 -9.07 -20.96 -10.92
N ASP A 138 -10.36 -20.70 -10.82
CA ASP A 138 -11.14 -20.17 -11.94
C ASP A 138 -10.98 -18.66 -11.98
N ILE A 139 -9.88 -18.22 -12.64
CA ILE A 139 -9.49 -16.82 -12.78
C ILE A 139 -9.49 -16.41 -14.25
N ASN A 140 -9.82 -15.16 -14.49
CA ASN A 140 -9.77 -14.50 -15.81
C ASN A 140 -9.21 -13.09 -15.66
N ALA A 141 -9.08 -12.35 -16.76
CA ALA A 141 -8.52 -11.00 -16.75
C ALA A 141 -9.17 -10.08 -15.70
N GLY A 142 -10.49 -10.14 -15.57
CA GLY A 142 -11.25 -9.31 -14.64
C GLY A 142 -10.94 -9.63 -13.18
N THR A 143 -10.93 -10.91 -12.82
CA THR A 143 -10.65 -11.33 -11.44
C THR A 143 -9.20 -11.05 -11.05
N ILE A 144 -8.25 -11.28 -11.96
CA ILE A 144 -6.84 -10.99 -11.74
C ILE A 144 -6.65 -9.50 -11.51
N TYR A 145 -7.23 -8.66 -12.38
CA TYR A 145 -7.15 -7.20 -12.25
C TYR A 145 -7.77 -6.72 -10.94
N HIS A 146 -8.96 -7.23 -10.58
CA HIS A 146 -9.65 -6.89 -9.33
C HIS A 146 -8.80 -7.21 -8.10
N VAL A 147 -8.13 -8.37 -8.08
CA VAL A 147 -7.24 -8.76 -6.98
C VAL A 147 -5.99 -7.88 -6.94
N ILE A 148 -5.42 -7.50 -8.07
CA ILE A 148 -4.31 -6.55 -8.12
C ILE A 148 -4.72 -5.19 -7.54
N MET A 149 -5.94 -4.73 -7.84
CA MET A 149 -6.46 -3.45 -7.37
C MET A 149 -6.76 -3.42 -5.87
N HIS A 150 -7.38 -4.46 -5.34
CA HIS A 150 -7.91 -4.45 -3.96
C HIS A 150 -7.16 -5.36 -3.00
N GLY A 151 -6.43 -6.34 -3.53
CA GLY A 151 -5.94 -7.45 -2.74
C GLY A 151 -7.00 -8.52 -2.52
N LYS A 152 -6.63 -9.63 -1.92
CA LYS A 152 -7.54 -10.71 -1.50
C LYS A 152 -6.93 -11.51 -0.36
N ASN A 153 -7.64 -11.66 0.75
CA ASN A 153 -7.14 -12.32 1.95
C ASN A 153 -5.82 -11.69 2.45
N LEU A 154 -4.74 -12.47 2.48
CA LEU A 154 -3.42 -12.00 2.88
C LEU A 154 -2.67 -11.21 1.79
N MET A 155 -3.14 -11.26 0.54
CA MET A 155 -2.54 -10.50 -0.54
C MET A 155 -3.00 -9.04 -0.47
N GLY A 156 -2.07 -8.11 -0.26
CA GLY A 156 -2.34 -6.67 -0.28
C GLY A 156 -2.62 -6.14 -1.69
N SER A 157 -3.20 -4.94 -1.77
CA SER A 157 -3.35 -4.20 -3.03
C SER A 157 -1.99 -3.82 -3.61
N HIS A 158 -1.85 -3.94 -4.92
CA HIS A 158 -0.68 -3.49 -5.70
C HIS A 158 -1.02 -2.28 -6.58
N ALA A 159 -2.18 -1.66 -6.37
CA ALA A 159 -2.65 -0.54 -7.19
C ALA A 159 -1.74 0.68 -7.12
N SER A 160 -1.09 0.92 -5.97
CA SER A 160 -0.19 2.06 -5.77
C SER A 160 1.22 1.83 -6.33
N GLN A 161 1.65 0.58 -6.46
CA GLN A 161 2.99 0.23 -6.94
C GLN A 161 3.08 0.10 -8.46
N LEU A 162 1.96 -0.22 -9.11
CA LEU A 162 1.89 -0.51 -10.53
C LEU A 162 1.10 0.57 -11.27
N THR A 163 1.59 1.02 -12.39
CA THR A 163 0.82 1.87 -13.32
C THR A 163 -0.34 1.09 -13.92
N TYR A 164 -1.32 1.80 -14.46
CA TYR A 164 -2.46 1.17 -15.15
C TYR A 164 -2.03 0.17 -16.24
N LYS A 165 -1.04 0.56 -17.05
CA LYS A 165 -0.53 -0.29 -18.12
C LYS A 165 0.17 -1.54 -17.58
N GLU A 166 1.00 -1.39 -16.57
CA GLU A 166 1.72 -2.51 -15.95
C GLU A 166 0.76 -3.52 -15.31
N ARG A 167 -0.30 -3.06 -14.65
CA ARG A 167 -1.33 -3.96 -14.12
C ARG A 167 -1.92 -4.85 -15.20
N TRP A 168 -2.28 -4.30 -16.36
CA TRP A 168 -2.83 -5.06 -17.48
C TRP A 168 -1.80 -5.95 -18.17
N GLN A 169 -0.54 -5.54 -18.22
CA GLN A 169 0.55 -6.38 -18.71
C GLN A 169 0.78 -7.59 -17.80
N VAL A 170 0.73 -7.39 -16.46
CA VAL A 170 0.78 -8.50 -15.50
C VAL A 170 -0.40 -9.45 -15.65
N VAL A 171 -1.61 -8.94 -15.90
CA VAL A 171 -2.79 -9.78 -16.18
C VAL A 171 -2.52 -10.71 -17.34
N HIS A 172 -2.04 -10.21 -18.49
CA HIS A 172 -1.68 -11.06 -19.63
C HIS A 172 -0.65 -12.14 -19.28
N TYR A 173 0.35 -11.78 -18.49
CA TYR A 173 1.37 -12.73 -18.11
C TYR A 173 0.84 -13.80 -17.15
N VAL A 174 -0.02 -13.47 -16.21
CA VAL A 174 -0.68 -14.43 -15.31
C VAL A 174 -1.59 -15.38 -16.08
N GLU A 175 -2.36 -14.88 -17.05
CA GLU A 175 -3.19 -15.72 -17.94
C GLU A 175 -2.33 -16.71 -18.74
N LYS A 176 -1.18 -16.25 -19.26
CA LYS A 176 -0.20 -17.13 -19.93
C LYS A 176 0.32 -18.20 -18.97
N LEU A 177 0.76 -17.83 -17.76
CA LEU A 177 1.25 -18.80 -16.76
C LEU A 177 0.17 -19.85 -16.43
N ARG A 178 -1.07 -19.41 -16.27
CA ARG A 178 -2.18 -20.35 -16.03
C ARG A 178 -2.37 -21.30 -17.20
N ALA A 179 -2.35 -20.80 -18.42
CA ALA A 179 -2.48 -21.64 -19.62
C ALA A 179 -1.32 -22.65 -19.74
N ASP A 180 -0.11 -22.27 -19.36
CA ASP A 180 1.07 -23.16 -19.37
C ASP A 180 0.99 -24.24 -18.27
N LEU A 181 0.35 -23.96 -17.13
CA LEU A 181 0.12 -24.92 -16.07
C LEU A 181 -1.02 -25.92 -16.37
N LEU A 182 -1.89 -25.62 -17.32
CA LEU A 182 -3.03 -26.47 -17.72
C LEU A 182 -2.67 -27.43 -18.88
N LYS A 183 -1.50 -27.28 -19.50
CA LYS A 183 -0.96 -28.20 -20.52
C LYS A 183 -0.40 -29.45 -19.89
#